data_3910174fa1ad67cd3400c4ead8894269
#
_entry.id   3910174fa1ad67cd3400c4ead8894269
#
_cell.length_a   1.000
_cell.length_b   1.000
_cell.length_c   1.000
_cell.angle_alpha   90.00
_cell.angle_beta   90.00
_cell.angle_gamma   90.00
#
_symmetry.space_group_name_H-M   'P 1'
#
loop_
_entity.id
_entity.type
_entity.pdbx_description
1 polymer ?
#
loop_
_entity_poly.entity_id
_entity_poly.type
_entity_poly.pdbx_seq_one_letter_code
_entity_poly.pdbx_strand_id
1 'polypeptide(L)'
;MIPVIKIDDPAGAVPLAKALAAGGIPCAEITFRTAQGEEAIRRISAGAGEILVGAGTVLTTDQVDRAIGAGAQFIVSPGYNPRVVNYCLERGIPVAPGCSSPSDFEQALEAGLEVVKFFPAEQSGGIGYINAVAAPYAGLKFIPTGGINAGNIGAYMTCDRVLACGGTWMVSPELLKAGDFAGISALSREAVFAMLGFTVVHIGLNAGSGEAARQGAALINTLFGFPVNEGNSSIFAGPCLELMKSPAAAGTRGHIAIATNTIVRARAYLERRGVVFDPASIKTSAGGNLNVIFARDEILGFAWHLIQKK
;
A
#
# COMPACT_ATOMS: atom_id res chain seq x y z
N MET A 1 -4.49 -0.36 -1.71
CA MET A 1 -5.78 -0.43 -0.95
C MET A 1 -6.90 -0.81 -1.89
N ILE A 2 -7.84 -1.64 -1.40
CA ILE A 2 -9.06 -2.03 -2.11
C ILE A 2 -10.23 -1.68 -1.18
N PRO A 3 -10.94 -0.56 -1.41
CA PRO A 3 -12.16 -0.25 -0.67
C PRO A 3 -13.23 -1.30 -0.93
N VAL A 4 -13.76 -1.92 0.14
CA VAL A 4 -14.83 -2.92 0.08
C VAL A 4 -16.14 -2.22 0.42
N ILE A 5 -17.03 -2.11 -0.54
CA ILE A 5 -18.13 -1.15 -0.51
C ILE A 5 -19.48 -1.83 -0.64
N LYS A 6 -20.38 -1.55 0.29
CA LYS A 6 -21.80 -1.84 0.18
C LYS A 6 -22.52 -0.58 -0.30
N ILE A 7 -23.20 -0.67 -1.43
CA ILE A 7 -24.00 0.45 -1.98
C ILE A 7 -25.47 0.12 -1.86
N ASP A 8 -26.23 1.02 -1.25
CA ASP A 8 -27.70 0.92 -1.12
C ASP A 8 -28.40 1.84 -2.15
N ASP A 9 -27.75 2.95 -2.57
CA ASP A 9 -28.22 3.84 -3.64
C ASP A 9 -27.14 3.96 -4.75
N PRO A 10 -27.39 3.47 -5.97
CA PRO A 10 -26.44 3.51 -7.07
C PRO A 10 -26.25 4.93 -7.66
N ALA A 11 -27.05 5.92 -7.29
CA ALA A 11 -26.86 7.30 -7.75
C ALA A 11 -25.52 7.88 -7.25
N GLY A 12 -25.07 7.48 -6.07
CA GLY A 12 -23.79 7.87 -5.48
C GLY A 12 -22.56 7.15 -6.04
N ALA A 13 -22.72 6.15 -6.92
CA ALA A 13 -21.61 5.27 -7.34
C ALA A 13 -20.49 6.01 -8.11
N VAL A 14 -20.84 6.87 -9.07
CA VAL A 14 -19.84 7.64 -9.84
C VAL A 14 -19.16 8.72 -9.00
N PRO A 15 -19.87 9.56 -8.22
CA PRO A 15 -19.23 10.49 -7.28
C PRO A 15 -18.29 9.78 -6.29
N LEU A 16 -18.70 8.63 -5.75
CA LEU A 16 -17.86 7.80 -4.88
C LEU A 16 -16.55 7.38 -5.57
N ALA A 17 -16.64 6.82 -6.78
CA ALA A 17 -15.49 6.38 -7.54
C ALA A 17 -14.50 7.54 -7.78
N LYS A 18 -15.01 8.71 -8.17
CA LYS A 18 -14.19 9.93 -8.34
C LYS A 18 -13.55 10.40 -7.02
N ALA A 19 -14.26 10.31 -5.91
CA ALA A 19 -13.73 10.66 -4.59
C ALA A 19 -12.58 9.72 -4.16
N LEU A 20 -12.72 8.42 -4.41
CA LEU A 20 -11.66 7.43 -4.17
C LEU A 20 -10.41 7.73 -5.01
N ALA A 21 -10.59 7.99 -6.30
CA ALA A 21 -9.49 8.35 -7.21
C ALA A 21 -8.79 9.64 -6.77
N ALA A 22 -9.54 10.69 -6.43
CA ALA A 22 -9.02 11.95 -5.90
C ALA A 22 -8.26 11.76 -4.57
N GLY A 23 -8.67 10.81 -3.74
CA GLY A 23 -7.96 10.38 -2.53
C GLY A 23 -6.71 9.51 -2.81
N GLY A 24 -6.49 9.10 -4.08
CA GLY A 24 -5.34 8.29 -4.49
C GLY A 24 -5.57 6.79 -4.48
N ILE A 25 -6.83 6.33 -4.43
CA ILE A 25 -7.23 4.91 -4.50
C ILE A 25 -8.04 4.68 -5.79
N PRO A 26 -7.40 4.39 -6.94
CA PRO A 26 -8.10 4.15 -8.20
C PRO A 26 -8.63 2.71 -8.29
N CYS A 27 -9.28 2.21 -7.25
CA CYS A 27 -9.82 0.86 -7.18
C CYS A 27 -11.05 0.82 -6.25
N ALA A 28 -12.04 -0.03 -6.56
CA ALA A 28 -13.21 -0.27 -5.73
C ALA A 28 -13.73 -1.71 -5.87
N GLU A 29 -13.98 -2.40 -4.76
CA GLU A 29 -14.70 -3.67 -4.69
C GLU A 29 -16.17 -3.37 -4.29
N ILE A 30 -17.09 -3.42 -5.26
CA ILE A 30 -18.52 -3.23 -5.00
C ILE A 30 -19.14 -4.57 -4.67
N THR A 31 -19.74 -4.69 -3.49
CA THR A 31 -20.25 -5.99 -3.02
C THR A 31 -21.65 -6.29 -3.53
N PHE A 32 -21.90 -7.57 -3.90
CA PHE A 32 -23.22 -8.12 -4.24
C PHE A 32 -24.06 -8.45 -3.00
N ARG A 33 -23.85 -7.70 -1.88
CA ARG A 33 -24.67 -7.80 -0.68
C ARG A 33 -26.02 -7.09 -0.80
N THR A 34 -26.17 -6.25 -1.83
CA THR A 34 -27.41 -5.54 -2.15
C THR A 34 -27.79 -5.79 -3.60
N ALA A 35 -29.08 -5.62 -3.91
CA ALA A 35 -29.57 -5.68 -5.29
C ALA A 35 -29.00 -4.56 -6.17
N GLN A 36 -28.43 -3.49 -5.55
CA GLN A 36 -27.91 -2.33 -6.24
C GLN A 36 -26.44 -2.47 -6.67
N GLY A 37 -25.74 -3.50 -6.22
CA GLY A 37 -24.31 -3.70 -6.51
C GLY A 37 -24.01 -3.77 -8.00
N GLU A 38 -24.80 -4.50 -8.78
CA GLU A 38 -24.68 -4.61 -10.23
C GLU A 38 -24.83 -3.25 -10.92
N GLU A 39 -25.89 -2.51 -10.60
CA GLU A 39 -26.15 -1.21 -11.20
C GLU A 39 -25.07 -0.18 -10.81
N ALA A 40 -24.56 -0.25 -9.58
CA ALA A 40 -23.46 0.59 -9.14
C ALA A 40 -22.17 0.32 -9.97
N ILE A 41 -21.82 -0.94 -10.20
CA ILE A 41 -20.70 -1.33 -11.06
C ILE A 41 -20.90 -0.77 -12.47
N ARG A 42 -22.09 -0.95 -13.06
CA ARG A 42 -22.42 -0.45 -14.41
C ARG A 42 -22.20 1.06 -14.52
N ARG A 43 -22.68 1.83 -13.53
CA ARG A 43 -22.50 3.29 -13.50
C ARG A 43 -21.04 3.69 -13.34
N ILE A 44 -20.28 3.04 -12.47
CA ILE A 44 -18.85 3.31 -12.30
C ILE A 44 -18.09 3.02 -13.60
N SER A 45 -18.31 1.86 -14.19
CA SER A 45 -17.66 1.47 -15.44
C SER A 45 -17.92 2.45 -16.58
N ALA A 46 -19.15 2.98 -16.67
CA ALA A 46 -19.52 3.97 -17.70
C ALA A 46 -19.04 5.40 -17.39
N GLY A 47 -19.01 5.82 -16.12
CA GLY A 47 -18.83 7.22 -15.71
C GLY A 47 -17.52 7.55 -14.99
N ALA A 48 -16.66 6.57 -14.71
CA ALA A 48 -15.39 6.73 -13.99
C ALA A 48 -14.37 5.68 -14.48
N GLY A 49 -14.04 5.71 -15.77
CA GLY A 49 -13.20 4.70 -16.43
C GLY A 49 -11.75 4.62 -15.93
N GLU A 50 -11.28 5.59 -15.15
CA GLU A 50 -9.98 5.56 -14.49
C GLU A 50 -9.95 4.66 -13.23
N ILE A 51 -11.11 4.17 -12.76
CA ILE A 51 -11.24 3.30 -11.59
C ILE A 51 -11.24 1.84 -12.02
N LEU A 52 -10.38 1.03 -11.40
CA LEU A 52 -10.44 -0.42 -11.45
C LEU A 52 -11.62 -0.89 -10.57
N VAL A 53 -12.76 -1.19 -11.17
CA VAL A 53 -13.95 -1.66 -10.44
C VAL A 53 -14.08 -3.17 -10.50
N GLY A 54 -14.34 -3.80 -9.36
CA GLY A 54 -14.60 -5.23 -9.25
C GLY A 54 -15.83 -5.54 -8.42
N ALA A 55 -16.31 -6.78 -8.54
CA ALA A 55 -17.44 -7.28 -7.77
C ALA A 55 -16.96 -8.12 -6.60
N GLY A 56 -17.41 -7.78 -5.38
CA GLY A 56 -17.18 -8.55 -4.17
C GLY A 56 -18.43 -9.32 -3.69
N THR A 57 -18.20 -10.29 -2.83
CA THR A 57 -19.28 -11.17 -2.29
C THR A 57 -20.01 -11.93 -3.42
N VAL A 58 -19.24 -12.33 -4.44
CA VAL A 58 -19.77 -13.15 -5.55
C VAL A 58 -19.76 -14.62 -5.12
N LEU A 59 -20.91 -15.28 -5.14
CA LEU A 59 -21.12 -16.62 -4.60
C LEU A 59 -21.52 -17.65 -5.66
N THR A 60 -21.96 -17.19 -6.84
CA THR A 60 -22.47 -18.04 -7.93
C THR A 60 -21.91 -17.61 -9.28
N THR A 61 -21.93 -18.54 -10.25
CA THR A 61 -21.53 -18.24 -11.63
C THR A 61 -22.47 -17.24 -12.31
N ASP A 62 -23.78 -17.24 -12.00
CA ASP A 62 -24.72 -16.22 -12.44
C ASP A 62 -24.29 -14.81 -11.97
N GLN A 63 -23.87 -14.69 -10.71
CA GLN A 63 -23.37 -13.41 -10.22
C GLN A 63 -22.07 -13.00 -10.92
N VAL A 64 -21.19 -13.94 -11.33
CA VAL A 64 -20.02 -13.63 -12.15
C VAL A 64 -20.46 -13.02 -13.49
N ASP A 65 -21.39 -13.67 -14.22
CA ASP A 65 -21.85 -13.17 -15.50
C ASP A 65 -22.49 -11.77 -15.39
N ARG A 66 -23.32 -11.56 -14.37
CA ARG A 66 -23.95 -10.26 -14.10
C ARG A 66 -22.92 -9.18 -13.76
N ALA A 67 -21.91 -9.52 -12.94
CA ALA A 67 -20.83 -8.60 -12.58
C ALA A 67 -20.01 -8.17 -13.81
N ILE A 68 -19.58 -9.13 -14.62
CA ILE A 68 -18.82 -8.87 -15.85
C ILE A 68 -19.67 -8.11 -16.87
N GLY A 69 -20.94 -8.50 -17.06
CA GLY A 69 -21.89 -7.78 -17.91
C GLY A 69 -22.16 -6.34 -17.46
N ALA A 70 -21.98 -6.03 -16.17
CA ALA A 70 -22.02 -4.68 -15.63
C ALA A 70 -20.69 -3.91 -15.78
N GLY A 71 -19.60 -4.57 -16.19
CA GLY A 71 -18.30 -3.96 -16.40
C GLY A 71 -17.30 -4.18 -15.25
N ALA A 72 -17.54 -5.15 -14.37
CA ALA A 72 -16.54 -5.54 -13.37
C ALA A 72 -15.30 -6.14 -14.05
N GLN A 73 -14.12 -5.74 -13.58
CA GLN A 73 -12.83 -6.14 -14.15
C GLN A 73 -12.16 -7.25 -13.33
N PHE A 74 -12.65 -7.53 -12.14
CA PHE A 74 -12.21 -8.63 -11.28
C PHE A 74 -13.33 -9.10 -10.35
N ILE A 75 -13.21 -10.33 -9.88
CA ILE A 75 -14.17 -10.99 -8.99
C ILE A 75 -13.52 -11.29 -7.65
N VAL A 76 -14.26 -11.07 -6.56
CA VAL A 76 -13.85 -11.43 -5.20
C VAL A 76 -14.98 -12.19 -4.51
N SER A 77 -14.64 -13.32 -3.88
CA SER A 77 -15.58 -14.11 -3.09
C SER A 77 -15.17 -14.14 -1.59
N PRO A 78 -16.10 -14.37 -0.67
CA PRO A 78 -15.77 -14.43 0.75
C PRO A 78 -15.09 -15.75 1.16
N GLY A 79 -15.22 -16.80 0.36
CA GLY A 79 -14.63 -18.11 0.57
C GLY A 79 -14.18 -18.73 -0.76
N TYR A 80 -13.46 -19.85 -0.68
CA TYR A 80 -13.05 -20.60 -1.85
C TYR A 80 -14.21 -21.50 -2.35
N ASN A 81 -14.82 -21.11 -3.46
CA ASN A 81 -15.82 -21.92 -4.16
C ASN A 81 -15.24 -22.42 -5.48
N PRO A 82 -14.90 -23.73 -5.64
CA PRO A 82 -14.27 -24.24 -6.86
C PRO A 82 -15.06 -23.96 -8.14
N ARG A 83 -16.39 -23.99 -8.07
CA ARG A 83 -17.23 -23.70 -9.25
C ARG A 83 -17.08 -22.25 -9.72
N VAL A 84 -17.07 -21.29 -8.80
CA VAL A 84 -16.88 -19.87 -9.12
C VAL A 84 -15.47 -19.61 -9.60
N VAL A 85 -14.47 -20.18 -8.93
CA VAL A 85 -13.05 -20.01 -9.29
C VAL A 85 -12.79 -20.56 -10.69
N ASN A 86 -13.13 -21.83 -10.94
CA ASN A 86 -12.90 -22.46 -12.25
C ASN A 86 -13.66 -21.72 -13.36
N TYR A 87 -14.91 -21.30 -13.11
CA TYR A 87 -15.71 -20.53 -14.06
C TYR A 87 -15.03 -19.20 -14.45
N CYS A 88 -14.42 -18.52 -13.50
CA CYS A 88 -13.66 -17.30 -13.77
C CYS A 88 -12.39 -17.61 -14.58
N LEU A 89 -11.62 -18.63 -14.17
CA LEU A 89 -10.36 -19.00 -14.83
C LEU A 89 -10.57 -19.43 -16.28
N GLU A 90 -11.59 -20.26 -16.57
CA GLU A 90 -11.95 -20.69 -17.91
C GLU A 90 -12.30 -19.52 -18.85
N ARG A 91 -12.72 -18.39 -18.30
CA ARG A 91 -13.08 -17.16 -19.04
C ARG A 91 -12.00 -16.08 -19.00
N GLY A 92 -10.86 -16.37 -18.37
CA GLY A 92 -9.79 -15.38 -18.22
C GLY A 92 -10.16 -14.20 -17.32
N ILE A 93 -11.14 -14.37 -16.39
CA ILE A 93 -11.59 -13.34 -15.48
C ILE A 93 -10.71 -13.38 -14.22
N PRO A 94 -10.03 -12.28 -13.83
CA PRO A 94 -9.27 -12.21 -12.61
C PRO A 94 -10.15 -12.49 -11.38
N VAL A 95 -9.75 -13.44 -10.53
CA VAL A 95 -10.51 -13.83 -9.34
C VAL A 95 -9.59 -13.92 -8.11
N ALA A 96 -10.06 -13.37 -6.97
CA ALA A 96 -9.41 -13.49 -5.67
C ALA A 96 -10.39 -14.14 -4.68
N PRO A 97 -10.37 -15.47 -4.53
CA PRO A 97 -11.24 -16.16 -3.58
C PRO A 97 -10.79 -15.93 -2.14
N GLY A 98 -11.76 -15.90 -1.22
CA GLY A 98 -11.50 -15.89 0.21
C GLY A 98 -10.91 -17.22 0.68
N CYS A 99 -9.79 -17.15 1.38
CA CYS A 99 -9.07 -18.28 1.95
C CYS A 99 -8.63 -17.94 3.37
N SER A 100 -8.71 -18.91 4.29
CA SER A 100 -8.30 -18.71 5.68
C SER A 100 -7.60 -19.93 6.29
N SER A 101 -7.46 -21.00 5.55
CA SER A 101 -6.81 -22.24 6.00
C SER A 101 -5.79 -22.75 4.99
N PRO A 102 -4.82 -23.60 5.43
CA PRO A 102 -3.90 -24.30 4.54
C PRO A 102 -4.62 -25.04 3.40
N SER A 103 -5.72 -25.73 3.67
CA SER A 103 -6.50 -26.44 2.65
C SER A 103 -7.06 -25.52 1.57
N ASP A 104 -7.47 -24.29 1.93
CA ASP A 104 -7.93 -23.31 0.95
C ASP A 104 -6.75 -22.82 0.07
N PHE A 105 -5.58 -22.63 0.69
CA PHE A 105 -4.37 -22.18 -0.04
C PHE A 105 -3.88 -23.23 -1.03
N GLU A 106 -3.92 -24.50 -0.63
CA GLU A 106 -3.55 -25.63 -1.51
C GLU A 106 -4.49 -25.73 -2.71
N GLN A 107 -5.82 -25.63 -2.48
CA GLN A 107 -6.80 -25.60 -3.56
C GLN A 107 -6.59 -24.40 -4.50
N ALA A 108 -6.25 -23.23 -3.97
CA ALA A 108 -5.97 -22.05 -4.77
C ALA A 108 -4.72 -22.23 -5.64
N LEU A 109 -3.65 -22.79 -5.08
CA LEU A 109 -2.42 -23.12 -5.81
C LEU A 109 -2.64 -24.18 -6.87
N GLU A 110 -3.40 -25.25 -6.57
CA GLU A 110 -3.76 -26.31 -7.53
C GLU A 110 -4.55 -25.73 -8.72
N ALA A 111 -5.42 -24.74 -8.47
CA ALA A 111 -6.13 -24.00 -9.51
C ALA A 111 -5.24 -22.98 -10.28
N GLY A 112 -3.95 -22.85 -9.93
CA GLY A 112 -3.02 -21.92 -10.57
C GLY A 112 -3.15 -20.47 -10.09
N LEU A 113 -3.79 -20.21 -8.96
CA LEU A 113 -3.91 -18.86 -8.41
C LEU A 113 -2.63 -18.47 -7.65
N GLU A 114 -2.15 -17.26 -7.92
CA GLU A 114 -1.01 -16.66 -7.20
C GLU A 114 -1.47 -15.66 -6.12
N VAL A 115 -2.74 -15.28 -6.12
CA VAL A 115 -3.31 -14.26 -5.22
C VAL A 115 -4.62 -14.74 -4.63
N VAL A 116 -4.74 -14.65 -3.31
CA VAL A 116 -5.98 -14.95 -2.58
C VAL A 116 -6.36 -13.80 -1.65
N LYS A 117 -7.65 -13.64 -1.41
CA LYS A 117 -8.16 -12.80 -0.32
C LYS A 117 -8.02 -13.58 0.99
N PHE A 118 -7.29 -13.05 1.96
CA PHE A 118 -7.27 -13.60 3.32
C PHE A 118 -8.40 -12.98 4.13
N PHE A 119 -9.43 -13.77 4.44
CA PHE A 119 -10.66 -13.28 5.05
C PHE A 119 -11.31 -14.30 5.98
N PRO A 120 -11.80 -13.87 7.16
CA PRO A 120 -11.68 -12.54 7.77
C PRO A 120 -10.30 -12.37 8.45
N ALA A 121 -9.49 -11.37 8.02
CA ALA A 121 -8.06 -11.31 8.31
C ALA A 121 -7.73 -11.24 9.81
N GLU A 122 -8.20 -10.22 10.53
CA GLU A 122 -7.86 -10.04 11.95
C GLU A 122 -8.40 -11.19 12.82
N GLN A 123 -9.63 -11.64 12.55
CA GLN A 123 -10.25 -12.73 13.30
C GLN A 123 -9.55 -14.09 13.05
N SER A 124 -8.88 -14.24 11.92
CA SER A 124 -8.12 -15.46 11.56
C SER A 124 -6.65 -15.42 11.98
N GLY A 125 -6.25 -14.44 12.81
CA GLY A 125 -4.89 -14.32 13.33
C GLY A 125 -4.02 -13.25 12.67
N GLY A 126 -4.58 -12.46 11.75
CA GLY A 126 -3.96 -11.26 11.20
C GLY A 126 -2.62 -11.50 10.49
N ILE A 127 -1.74 -10.52 10.59
CA ILE A 127 -0.40 -10.59 9.98
C ILE A 127 0.45 -11.71 10.58
N GLY A 128 0.25 -12.05 11.87
CA GLY A 128 0.93 -13.15 12.52
C GLY A 128 0.65 -14.49 11.84
N TYR A 129 -0.59 -14.75 11.47
CA TYR A 129 -0.96 -15.96 10.74
C TYR A 129 -0.36 -15.99 9.33
N ILE A 130 -0.43 -14.88 8.58
CA ILE A 130 0.18 -14.79 7.24
C ILE A 130 1.68 -15.13 7.32
N ASN A 131 2.41 -14.55 8.28
CA ASN A 131 3.83 -14.84 8.46
C ASN A 131 4.11 -16.31 8.80
N ALA A 132 3.25 -16.93 9.62
CA ALA A 132 3.39 -18.34 10.00
C ALA A 132 3.18 -19.30 8.82
N VAL A 133 2.23 -19.01 7.92
CA VAL A 133 1.90 -19.86 6.78
C VAL A 133 2.68 -19.52 5.50
N ALA A 134 3.37 -18.38 5.45
CA ALA A 134 4.01 -17.90 4.21
C ALA A 134 5.11 -18.82 3.68
N ALA A 135 5.84 -19.51 4.57
CA ALA A 135 6.98 -20.34 4.18
C ALA A 135 6.60 -21.52 3.26
N PRO A 136 5.64 -22.39 3.59
CA PRO A 136 5.24 -23.48 2.72
C PRO A 136 4.54 -23.01 1.43
N TYR A 137 3.94 -21.83 1.42
CA TYR A 137 3.19 -21.30 0.27
C TYR A 137 3.92 -20.17 -0.45
N ALA A 138 5.18 -20.41 -0.84
CA ALA A 138 6.09 -19.40 -1.37
C ALA A 138 5.58 -18.63 -2.60
N GLY A 139 4.74 -19.26 -3.45
CA GLY A 139 4.14 -18.64 -4.64
C GLY A 139 2.91 -17.76 -4.35
N LEU A 140 2.35 -17.82 -3.13
CA LEU A 140 1.07 -17.17 -2.84
C LEU A 140 1.24 -15.77 -2.27
N LYS A 141 0.43 -14.83 -2.76
CA LYS A 141 0.26 -13.47 -2.23
C LYS A 141 -1.13 -13.32 -1.63
N PHE A 142 -1.22 -12.45 -0.63
CA PHE A 142 -2.45 -12.27 0.15
C PHE A 142 -3.03 -10.86 -0.03
N ILE A 143 -4.36 -10.79 -0.01
CA ILE A 143 -5.14 -9.55 0.14
C ILE A 143 -5.92 -9.66 1.45
N PRO A 144 -5.28 -9.34 2.61
CA PRO A 144 -5.97 -9.35 3.89
C PRO A 144 -7.14 -8.37 3.88
N THR A 145 -8.29 -8.87 4.34
CA THR A 145 -9.55 -8.13 4.40
C THR A 145 -10.33 -8.53 5.66
N GLY A 146 -10.93 -7.56 6.34
CA GLY A 146 -11.66 -7.79 7.61
C GLY A 146 -10.83 -7.38 8.81
N GLY A 147 -11.26 -6.30 9.49
CA GLY A 147 -10.57 -5.71 10.63
C GLY A 147 -9.39 -4.80 10.29
N ILE A 148 -9.05 -4.64 9.00
CA ILE A 148 -7.99 -3.74 8.57
C ILE A 148 -8.43 -2.28 8.71
N ASN A 149 -7.56 -1.44 9.26
CA ASN A 149 -7.80 -0.02 9.51
C ASN A 149 -6.48 0.78 9.45
N ALA A 150 -6.54 2.10 9.63
CA ALA A 150 -5.38 2.98 9.57
C ALA A 150 -4.29 2.64 10.63
N GLY A 151 -4.68 2.08 11.77
CA GLY A 151 -3.76 1.74 12.86
C GLY A 151 -2.96 0.46 12.63
N ASN A 152 -3.50 -0.51 11.87
CA ASN A 152 -2.84 -1.81 11.68
C ASN A 152 -2.31 -2.06 10.26
N ILE A 153 -2.74 -1.27 9.26
CA ILE A 153 -2.33 -1.47 7.86
C ILE A 153 -0.81 -1.42 7.67
N GLY A 154 -0.09 -0.63 8.44
CA GLY A 154 1.36 -0.50 8.35
C GLY A 154 2.07 -1.85 8.53
N ALA A 155 1.64 -2.66 9.51
CA ALA A 155 2.21 -3.98 9.76
C ALA A 155 1.98 -4.95 8.58
N TYR A 156 0.83 -4.87 7.93
CA TYR A 156 0.56 -5.67 6.73
C TYR A 156 1.42 -5.24 5.55
N MET A 157 1.64 -3.94 5.37
CA MET A 157 2.35 -3.41 4.21
C MET A 157 3.87 -3.60 4.26
N THR A 158 4.44 -3.93 5.41
CA THR A 158 5.85 -4.34 5.52
C THR A 158 6.08 -5.81 5.14
N CYS A 159 5.01 -6.63 5.06
CA CYS A 159 5.09 -8.02 4.63
C CYS A 159 5.11 -8.12 3.10
N ASP A 160 6.15 -8.74 2.54
CA ASP A 160 6.31 -8.94 1.08
C ASP A 160 5.27 -9.88 0.47
N ARG A 161 4.58 -10.66 1.32
CA ARG A 161 3.47 -11.55 0.92
C ARG A 161 2.15 -10.82 0.75
N VAL A 162 2.03 -9.59 1.24
CA VAL A 162 0.80 -8.80 1.13
C VAL A 162 0.82 -7.95 -0.14
N LEU A 163 -0.02 -8.31 -1.10
CA LEU A 163 -0.17 -7.58 -2.36
C LEU A 163 -0.97 -6.30 -2.19
N ALA A 164 -2.07 -6.33 -1.44
CA ALA A 164 -2.95 -5.20 -1.13
C ALA A 164 -3.69 -5.48 0.17
N CYS A 165 -4.38 -4.48 0.73
CA CYS A 165 -5.30 -4.68 1.85
C CYS A 165 -6.71 -4.23 1.46
N GLY A 166 -7.72 -5.04 1.81
CA GLY A 166 -9.13 -4.66 1.70
C GLY A 166 -9.60 -3.97 2.98
N GLY A 167 -10.36 -2.89 2.86
CA GLY A 167 -10.87 -2.16 4.00
C GLY A 167 -12.13 -1.34 3.70
N THR A 168 -12.84 -0.94 4.75
CA THR A 168 -14.12 -0.22 4.63
C THR A 168 -14.09 1.17 5.29
N TRP A 169 -13.09 1.47 6.13
CA TRP A 169 -13.09 2.67 6.99
C TRP A 169 -13.07 3.99 6.23
N MET A 170 -12.53 4.02 4.99
CA MET A 170 -12.53 5.22 4.15
C MET A 170 -13.88 5.47 3.47
N VAL A 171 -14.78 4.50 3.49
CA VAL A 171 -16.12 4.56 2.87
C VAL A 171 -17.16 4.05 3.88
N SER A 172 -17.43 4.86 4.91
CA SER A 172 -18.44 4.47 5.91
C SER A 172 -19.85 4.61 5.33
N PRO A 173 -20.80 3.78 5.81
CA PRO A 173 -22.21 3.91 5.42
C PRO A 173 -22.79 5.30 5.68
N GLU A 174 -22.33 5.99 6.74
CA GLU A 174 -22.76 7.33 7.12
C GLU A 174 -22.34 8.36 6.08
N LEU A 175 -21.08 8.32 5.62
CA LEU A 175 -20.56 9.22 4.59
C LEU A 175 -21.26 9.00 3.24
N LEU A 176 -21.49 7.75 2.87
CA LEU A 176 -22.23 7.40 1.65
C LEU A 176 -23.67 7.93 1.70
N LYS A 177 -24.38 7.71 2.82
CA LYS A 177 -25.75 8.18 3.02
C LYS A 177 -25.85 9.71 3.04
N ALA A 178 -24.84 10.37 3.58
CA ALA A 178 -24.77 11.84 3.60
C ALA A 178 -24.33 12.44 2.25
N GLY A 179 -23.85 11.64 1.31
CA GLY A 179 -23.23 12.12 0.07
C GLY A 179 -21.94 12.91 0.30
N ASP A 180 -21.24 12.67 1.43
CA ASP A 180 -19.99 13.34 1.78
C ASP A 180 -18.79 12.72 1.04
N PHE A 181 -18.73 12.98 -0.25
CA PHE A 181 -17.63 12.53 -1.11
C PHE A 181 -16.31 13.26 -0.83
N ALA A 182 -16.36 14.46 -0.26
CA ALA A 182 -15.16 15.18 0.19
C ALA A 182 -14.51 14.48 1.38
N GLY A 183 -15.31 14.06 2.37
CA GLY A 183 -14.87 13.25 3.49
C GLY A 183 -14.30 11.89 3.04
N ILE A 184 -14.94 11.22 2.08
CA ILE A 184 -14.42 9.97 1.49
C ILE A 184 -13.06 10.19 0.84
N SER A 185 -12.88 11.28 0.08
CA SER A 185 -11.60 11.61 -0.54
C SER A 185 -10.50 11.88 0.50
N ALA A 186 -10.83 12.60 1.58
CA ALA A 186 -9.90 12.87 2.67
C ALA A 186 -9.47 11.57 3.38
N LEU A 187 -10.41 10.71 3.79
CA LEU A 187 -10.13 9.43 4.43
C LEU A 187 -9.38 8.46 3.51
N SER A 188 -9.64 8.49 2.20
CA SER A 188 -8.89 7.71 1.22
C SER A 188 -7.42 8.16 1.16
N ARG A 189 -7.17 9.45 1.21
CA ARG A 189 -5.81 10.01 1.27
C ARG A 189 -5.09 9.63 2.55
N GLU A 190 -5.78 9.71 3.68
CA GLU A 190 -5.24 9.25 4.97
C GLU A 190 -4.91 7.76 4.94
N ALA A 191 -5.77 6.92 4.35
CA ALA A 191 -5.52 5.50 4.18
C ALA A 191 -4.27 5.21 3.33
N VAL A 192 -4.05 5.99 2.26
CA VAL A 192 -2.83 5.90 1.44
C VAL A 192 -1.61 6.30 2.26
N PHE A 193 -1.67 7.37 3.03
CA PHE A 193 -0.54 7.78 3.88
C PHE A 193 -0.25 6.76 4.99
N ALA A 194 -1.28 6.20 5.62
CA ALA A 194 -1.11 5.13 6.60
C ALA A 194 -0.47 3.88 5.97
N MET A 195 -0.89 3.50 4.76
CA MET A 195 -0.31 2.40 3.99
C MET A 195 1.16 2.65 3.65
N LEU A 196 1.51 3.84 3.18
CA LEU A 196 2.89 4.20 2.80
C LEU A 196 3.77 4.45 4.02
N GLY A 197 3.20 4.96 5.13
CA GLY A 197 3.84 5.11 6.42
C GLY A 197 5.06 6.01 6.40
N PHE A 198 4.99 7.15 5.70
CA PHE A 198 6.09 8.08 5.63
C PHE A 198 6.51 8.60 7.01
N THR A 199 7.82 8.54 7.29
CA THR A 199 8.41 8.99 8.56
C THR A 199 9.80 9.55 8.30
N VAL A 200 10.10 10.74 8.79
CA VAL A 200 11.49 11.25 8.80
C VAL A 200 12.30 10.41 9.78
N VAL A 201 13.39 9.82 9.30
CA VAL A 201 14.23 8.92 10.14
C VAL A 201 15.59 9.51 10.44
N HIS A 202 16.16 10.33 9.54
CA HIS A 202 17.34 11.11 9.87
C HIS A 202 17.44 12.37 9.00
N ILE A 203 18.25 13.31 9.49
CA ILE A 203 18.67 14.51 8.77
C ILE A 203 20.18 14.45 8.64
N GLY A 204 20.65 14.49 7.41
CA GLY A 204 22.07 14.57 7.07
C GLY A 204 22.52 16.03 7.01
N LEU A 205 23.57 16.35 7.75
CA LEU A 205 24.16 17.67 7.80
C LEU A 205 25.51 17.64 7.08
N ASN A 206 25.74 18.55 6.13
CA ASN A 206 26.99 18.64 5.39
C ASN A 206 28.05 19.33 6.26
N ALA A 207 28.93 18.57 6.89
CA ALA A 207 29.98 19.11 7.74
C ALA A 207 31.20 19.65 6.94
N GLY A 208 31.27 19.39 5.63
CA GLY A 208 32.34 19.85 4.77
C GLY A 208 33.65 19.07 4.85
N SER A 209 33.93 18.41 5.97
CA SER A 209 35.10 17.54 6.15
C SER A 209 34.87 16.48 7.21
N GLY A 210 35.68 15.42 7.21
CA GLY A 210 35.63 14.38 8.23
C GLY A 210 36.04 14.90 9.61
N GLU A 211 36.94 15.88 9.69
CA GLU A 211 37.34 16.50 10.96
C GLU A 211 36.18 17.31 11.55
N ALA A 212 35.53 18.17 10.76
CA ALA A 212 34.37 18.94 11.22
C ALA A 212 33.21 18.03 11.63
N ALA A 213 32.99 16.92 10.93
CA ALA A 213 32.00 15.92 11.30
C ALA A 213 32.27 15.29 12.67
N ARG A 214 33.55 14.93 12.96
CA ARG A 214 33.95 14.40 14.28
C ARG A 214 33.77 15.42 15.39
N GLN A 215 34.20 16.67 15.15
CA GLN A 215 34.02 17.76 16.13
C GLN A 215 32.55 18.01 16.43
N GLY A 216 31.70 18.08 15.41
CA GLY A 216 30.26 18.22 15.56
C GLY A 216 29.62 17.04 16.30
N ALA A 217 29.99 15.82 15.99
CA ALA A 217 29.50 14.62 16.69
C ALA A 217 29.94 14.60 18.16
N ALA A 218 31.18 14.96 18.45
CA ALA A 218 31.70 15.06 19.81
C ALA A 218 30.97 16.14 20.63
N LEU A 219 30.68 17.30 20.03
CA LEU A 219 29.92 18.36 20.67
C LEU A 219 28.49 17.89 21.00
N ILE A 220 27.80 17.26 20.05
CA ILE A 220 26.44 16.72 20.24
C ILE A 220 26.45 15.67 21.36
N ASN A 221 27.44 14.79 21.40
CA ASN A 221 27.59 13.81 22.48
C ASN A 221 27.79 14.48 23.83
N THR A 222 28.67 15.48 23.89
CA THR A 222 28.97 16.20 25.15
C THR A 222 27.74 16.94 25.70
N LEU A 223 26.96 17.60 24.81
CA LEU A 223 25.81 18.42 25.23
C LEU A 223 24.55 17.58 25.53
N PHE A 224 24.31 16.51 24.77
CA PHE A 224 23.05 15.78 24.80
C PHE A 224 23.19 14.31 25.17
N GLY A 225 24.41 13.80 25.31
CA GLY A 225 24.67 12.39 25.60
C GLY A 225 24.34 11.44 24.47
N PHE A 226 24.18 11.93 23.25
CA PHE A 226 23.84 11.09 22.11
C PHE A 226 25.02 10.20 21.72
N PRO A 227 24.82 8.88 21.56
CA PRO A 227 25.91 7.98 21.19
C PRO A 227 26.41 8.31 19.78
N VAL A 228 27.73 8.25 19.59
CA VAL A 228 28.40 8.50 18.33
C VAL A 228 28.71 7.17 17.66
N ASN A 229 28.33 7.02 16.39
CA ASN A 229 28.65 5.87 15.56
C ASN A 229 29.31 6.36 14.27
N GLU A 230 30.62 6.15 14.16
CA GLU A 230 31.40 6.58 13.01
C GLU A 230 31.42 5.52 11.90
N GLY A 231 30.80 5.85 10.75
CA GLY A 231 30.87 5.07 9.53
C GLY A 231 31.91 5.63 8.54
N ASN A 232 32.02 5.03 7.36
CA ASN A 232 33.00 5.44 6.34
C ASN A 232 32.72 6.84 5.76
N SER A 233 31.47 7.12 5.40
CA SER A 233 31.05 8.35 4.70
C SER A 233 30.42 9.40 5.63
N SER A 234 30.01 9.00 6.83
CA SER A 234 29.29 9.86 7.78
C SER A 234 29.48 9.40 9.22
N ILE A 235 29.04 10.24 10.15
CA ILE A 235 29.00 9.94 11.59
C ILE A 235 27.58 10.17 12.08
N PHE A 236 26.96 9.16 12.69
CA PHE A 236 25.70 9.32 13.38
C PHE A 236 25.93 9.81 14.80
N ALA A 237 25.25 10.89 15.18
CA ALA A 237 25.14 11.36 16.55
C ALA A 237 23.69 11.17 17.02
N GLY A 238 23.47 10.11 17.78
CA GLY A 238 22.13 9.62 18.09
C GLY A 238 21.44 8.94 16.88
N PRO A 239 20.11 8.71 16.95
CA PRO A 239 19.41 7.94 15.94
C PRO A 239 19.08 8.72 14.66
N CYS A 240 19.09 10.05 14.68
CA CYS A 240 18.50 10.87 13.61
C CYS A 240 19.39 12.01 13.10
N LEU A 241 20.62 12.20 13.61
CA LEU A 241 21.56 13.19 13.07
C LEU A 241 22.71 12.47 12.38
N GLU A 242 22.86 12.67 11.07
CA GLU A 242 23.94 12.12 10.26
C GLU A 242 24.86 13.26 9.81
N LEU A 243 26.10 13.30 10.24
CA LEU A 243 27.10 14.30 9.86
C LEU A 243 27.93 13.76 8.70
N MET A 244 27.77 14.35 7.52
CA MET A 244 28.43 13.92 6.28
C MET A 244 29.89 14.39 6.26
N LYS A 245 30.81 13.45 5.99
CA LYS A 245 32.25 13.73 5.97
C LYS A 245 32.74 14.38 4.65
N SER A 246 31.98 14.21 3.57
CA SER A 246 32.33 14.70 2.25
C SER A 246 31.74 16.10 2.00
N PRO A 247 32.51 17.03 1.39
CA PRO A 247 31.98 18.30 0.91
C PRO A 247 31.04 18.15 -0.29
N ALA A 248 31.10 17.00 -1.01
CA ALA A 248 30.22 16.67 -2.13
C ALA A 248 29.03 15.80 -1.71
N ALA A 249 28.57 15.90 -0.47
CA ALA A 249 27.38 15.19 -0.01
C ALA A 249 26.12 15.77 -0.67
N ALA A 250 25.06 14.95 -0.75
CA ALA A 250 23.80 15.31 -1.39
C ALA A 250 23.14 16.53 -0.73
N GLY A 251 22.62 17.44 -1.56
CA GLY A 251 21.93 18.66 -1.18
C GLY A 251 22.87 19.81 -0.76
N THR A 252 22.42 21.04 -1.00
CA THR A 252 23.19 22.25 -0.67
C THR A 252 23.41 22.38 0.85
N ARG A 253 22.42 22.00 1.65
CA ARG A 253 22.45 22.09 3.13
C ARG A 253 22.59 20.73 3.81
N GLY A 254 22.36 19.64 3.06
CA GLY A 254 22.31 18.29 3.56
C GLY A 254 21.16 17.50 2.96
N HIS A 255 20.69 16.47 3.66
CA HIS A 255 19.60 15.67 3.15
C HIS A 255 18.59 15.25 4.24
N ILE A 256 17.38 14.87 3.81
CA ILE A 256 16.31 14.35 4.65
C ILE A 256 16.00 12.92 4.20
N ALA A 257 16.08 11.97 5.11
CA ALA A 257 15.71 10.59 4.87
C ALA A 257 14.27 10.32 5.31
N ILE A 258 13.43 9.90 4.38
CA ILE A 258 12.03 9.57 4.60
C ILE A 258 11.84 8.07 4.45
N ALA A 259 11.62 7.38 5.57
CA ALA A 259 11.31 5.96 5.56
C ALA A 259 9.87 5.71 5.10
N THR A 260 9.64 4.58 4.47
CA THR A 260 8.32 4.14 4.00
C THR A 260 8.14 2.63 4.20
N ASN A 261 6.91 2.19 4.41
CA ASN A 261 6.58 0.77 4.57
C ASN A 261 6.86 -0.02 3.27
N THR A 262 6.77 0.63 2.11
CA THR A 262 6.97 -0.01 0.80
C THR A 262 7.50 1.02 -0.21
N ILE A 263 8.81 1.05 -0.38
CA ILE A 263 9.51 2.06 -1.20
C ILE A 263 9.08 2.04 -2.67
N VAL A 264 8.79 0.88 -3.23
CA VAL A 264 8.35 0.74 -4.63
C VAL A 264 7.00 1.44 -4.84
N ARG A 265 6.06 1.27 -3.91
CA ARG A 265 4.74 1.92 -3.98
C ARG A 265 4.81 3.40 -3.65
N ALA A 266 5.65 3.77 -2.69
CA ALA A 266 5.90 5.17 -2.33
C ALA A 266 6.48 5.93 -3.51
N ARG A 267 7.48 5.36 -4.19
CA ARG A 267 8.05 5.90 -5.43
C ARG A 267 6.96 6.10 -6.49
N ALA A 268 6.22 5.06 -6.84
CA ALA A 268 5.16 5.13 -7.85
C ALA A 268 4.05 6.13 -7.48
N TYR A 269 3.71 6.26 -6.18
CA TYR A 269 2.76 7.24 -5.68
C TYR A 269 3.25 8.67 -5.89
N LEU A 270 4.52 8.95 -5.63
CA LEU A 270 5.13 10.27 -5.76
C LEU A 270 5.39 10.63 -7.23
N GLU A 271 5.84 9.67 -8.06
CA GLU A 271 6.02 9.86 -9.51
C GLU A 271 4.72 10.29 -10.20
N ARG A 272 3.59 9.68 -9.85
CA ARG A 272 2.27 10.12 -10.34
C ARG A 272 1.87 11.56 -9.91
N ARG A 273 2.58 12.14 -8.96
CA ARG A 273 2.43 13.52 -8.48
C ARG A 273 3.51 14.47 -9.00
N GLY A 274 4.28 14.01 -9.98
CA GLY A 274 5.30 14.82 -10.66
C GLY A 274 6.67 14.79 -9.99
N VAL A 275 6.88 13.97 -8.95
CA VAL A 275 8.23 13.81 -8.38
C VAL A 275 9.11 13.02 -9.34
N VAL A 276 10.31 13.55 -9.63
CA VAL A 276 11.32 12.87 -10.43
C VAL A 276 12.41 12.33 -9.52
N PHE A 277 12.63 11.02 -9.58
CA PHE A 277 13.71 10.38 -8.85
C PHE A 277 14.95 10.22 -9.73
N ASP A 278 16.15 10.20 -9.10
CA ASP A 278 17.41 9.96 -9.79
C ASP A 278 17.73 8.46 -9.82
N PRO A 279 17.69 7.80 -11.00
CA PRO A 279 18.02 6.38 -11.12
C PRO A 279 19.45 6.03 -10.69
N ALA A 280 20.39 6.97 -10.81
CA ALA A 280 21.79 6.75 -10.43
C ALA A 280 21.98 6.68 -8.91
N SER A 281 21.02 7.18 -8.13
CA SER A 281 21.06 7.16 -6.67
C SER A 281 20.51 5.86 -6.06
N ILE A 282 20.02 4.92 -6.86
CA ILE A 282 19.43 3.68 -6.38
C ILE A 282 20.45 2.86 -5.59
N LYS A 283 20.07 2.51 -4.36
CA LYS A 283 20.76 1.47 -3.57
C LYS A 283 19.81 0.31 -3.34
N THR A 284 20.32 -0.90 -3.50
CA THR A 284 19.56 -2.14 -3.27
C THR A 284 19.97 -2.82 -1.97
N SER A 285 19.06 -3.60 -1.41
CA SER A 285 19.37 -4.53 -0.32
C SER A 285 20.24 -5.71 -0.81
N ALA A 286 20.73 -6.54 0.10
CA ALA A 286 21.45 -7.78 -0.25
C ALA A 286 20.64 -8.73 -1.16
N GLY A 287 19.30 -8.69 -1.08
CA GLY A 287 18.38 -9.43 -1.94
C GLY A 287 18.03 -8.74 -3.26
N GLY A 288 18.71 -7.64 -3.64
CA GLY A 288 18.47 -6.92 -4.90
C GLY A 288 17.25 -5.99 -4.92
N ASN A 289 16.49 -5.91 -3.82
CA ASN A 289 15.31 -5.05 -3.74
C ASN A 289 15.71 -3.59 -3.52
N LEU A 290 14.92 -2.66 -4.11
CA LEU A 290 15.09 -1.22 -3.91
C LEU A 290 15.05 -0.89 -2.41
N ASN A 291 16.11 -0.20 -1.93
CA ASN A 291 16.24 0.18 -0.53
C ASN A 291 16.33 1.69 -0.32
N VAL A 292 17.01 2.42 -1.23
CA VAL A 292 17.15 3.88 -1.18
C VAL A 292 17.01 4.45 -2.58
N ILE A 293 16.37 5.61 -2.72
CA ILE A 293 16.34 6.40 -3.95
C ILE A 293 16.16 7.88 -3.62
N PHE A 294 16.98 8.75 -4.21
CA PHE A 294 16.90 10.21 -4.05
C PHE A 294 15.96 10.84 -5.08
N ALA A 295 15.22 11.86 -4.65
CA ALA A 295 14.55 12.77 -5.55
C ALA A 295 15.57 13.73 -6.18
N ARG A 296 15.28 14.20 -7.41
CA ARG A 296 16.14 15.19 -8.09
C ARG A 296 15.99 16.59 -7.51
N ASP A 297 14.77 16.95 -7.13
CA ASP A 297 14.49 18.28 -6.60
C ASP A 297 14.78 18.33 -5.10
N GLU A 298 15.35 19.45 -4.64
CA GLU A 298 15.61 19.73 -3.25
C GLU A 298 14.39 20.41 -2.59
N ILE A 299 14.23 20.19 -1.29
CA ILE A 299 13.28 20.93 -0.46
C ILE A 299 14.09 21.93 0.39
N LEU A 300 13.96 23.22 0.10
CA LEU A 300 14.65 24.32 0.81
C LEU A 300 16.18 24.13 0.91
N GLY A 301 16.82 23.57 -0.12
CA GLY A 301 18.24 23.29 -0.15
C GLY A 301 18.66 21.97 0.51
N PHE A 302 17.69 21.14 0.92
CA PHE A 302 17.95 19.77 1.36
C PHE A 302 17.58 18.80 0.24
N ALA A 303 18.50 17.94 -0.15
CA ALA A 303 18.16 16.75 -0.90
C ALA A 303 17.27 15.86 -0.04
N TRP A 304 16.44 15.04 -0.65
CA TRP A 304 15.66 14.07 0.11
C TRP A 304 15.59 12.72 -0.60
N HIS A 305 15.45 11.68 0.18
CA HIS A 305 15.39 10.35 -0.37
C HIS A 305 14.39 9.47 0.38
N LEU A 306 13.87 8.48 -0.34
CA LEU A 306 13.11 7.40 0.27
C LEU A 306 14.05 6.32 0.78
N ILE A 307 13.68 5.70 1.90
CA ILE A 307 14.34 4.51 2.44
C ILE A 307 13.29 3.47 2.85
N GLN A 308 13.52 2.20 2.50
CA GLN A 308 12.67 1.09 2.93
C GLN A 308 12.77 0.90 4.43
N LYS A 309 11.64 0.88 5.16
CA LYS A 309 11.61 0.43 6.56
C LYS A 309 12.06 -1.02 6.67
N LYS A 310 12.84 -1.30 7.72
CA LYS A 310 13.27 -2.65 8.08
C LYS A 310 12.17 -3.41 8.78
#